data_fdf76f46fac7c45c19ea6a80ee0c4fe9
#
_entry.id   fdf76f46fac7c45c19ea6a80ee0c4fe9
#
_cell.length_a   1.000
_cell.length_b   1.000
_cell.length_c   1.000
_cell.angle_alpha   90.00
_cell.angle_beta   90.00
_cell.angle_gamma   90.00
#
_symmetry.space_group_name_H-M   'P 1'
#
loop_
_entity.id
_entity.type
_entity.pdbx_description
1 polymer ?
#
loop_
_entity_poly.entity_id
_entity_poly.type
_entity_poly.pdbx_seq_one_letter_code
_entity_poly.pdbx_strand_id
1 'polypeptide(L)'
;MQQLSSPERTLVERIDPAAMLAQVEGWSALNTGTSNLAGLVEQAARLADAFAVLPGEIRLDEPAPVTAIMPDGRSAEVAHGRHLVLSVRPDAPRRLLLTGHMDTVFAADHPFQAMRWLEDGVLNGPGVADMKGGIAVIIAALTAFETSAAAASVGYDVLINSDEETGSLSSAALIAELARGKAAALTYEPSALPDGTLAGARAGSGNWSLTVTGKSAHAGRNPQDGRNAIVAAAALTLGLKALEREGLSVNPARIDGGGATNVVPDLAVLRFNIRPRELALAEAFAAGLAELIAKVEAEHGVSIHRHGGISRPPKAVDARAEKLFGIVEDCSALLGSPISRIASGGVCDGNNIAACGVPVVDTMGVRGGAIHSSDEFLIVPSLASRAQLSALVLHRLATGAPL
;
A
#
# COMPACT_ATOMS: atom_id res chain seq x y z
N MET A 1 34.83 2.31 14.82
CA MET A 1 33.37 2.48 14.69
C MET A 1 33.11 3.95 14.38
N GLN A 2 32.43 4.26 13.30
CA GLN A 2 31.97 5.66 13.06
C GLN A 2 31.01 6.06 14.18
N GLN A 3 31.10 7.30 14.62
CA GLN A 3 30.21 7.89 15.64
C GLN A 3 29.35 8.97 14.98
N LEU A 4 28.18 9.23 15.54
CA LEU A 4 27.34 10.35 15.13
C LEU A 4 28.12 11.67 15.27
N SER A 5 28.10 12.49 14.25
CA SER A 5 28.59 13.89 14.33
C SER A 5 27.72 14.70 15.28
N SER A 6 28.20 15.86 15.71
CA SER A 6 27.44 16.75 16.61
C SER A 6 26.06 17.13 16.02
N PRO A 7 25.92 17.52 14.73
CA PRO A 7 24.60 17.77 14.12
C PRO A 7 23.69 16.55 14.12
N GLU A 8 24.21 15.36 13.78
CA GLU A 8 23.43 14.12 13.76
C GLU A 8 22.92 13.75 15.16
N ARG A 9 23.76 13.93 16.20
CA ARG A 9 23.35 13.68 17.58
C ARG A 9 22.22 14.62 18.01
N THR A 10 22.32 15.90 17.70
CA THR A 10 21.29 16.89 18.02
C THR A 10 19.95 16.53 17.36
N LEU A 11 19.94 16.01 16.11
CA LEU A 11 18.73 15.55 15.43
C LEU A 11 18.06 14.40 16.18
N VAL A 12 18.85 13.38 16.54
CA VAL A 12 18.35 12.16 17.20
C VAL A 12 17.78 12.47 18.60
N GLU A 13 18.39 13.40 19.33
CA GLU A 13 17.96 13.80 20.67
C GLU A 13 16.67 14.63 20.71
N ARG A 14 16.20 15.15 19.55
CA ARG A 14 14.97 15.95 19.46
C ARG A 14 13.69 15.13 19.35
N ILE A 15 13.79 13.82 19.14
CA ILE A 15 12.62 12.96 19.02
C ILE A 15 11.93 12.80 20.36
N ASP A 16 10.63 13.13 20.43
CA ASP A 16 9.80 13.00 21.63
C ASP A 16 8.89 11.76 21.53
N PRO A 17 9.23 10.65 22.20
CA PRO A 17 8.45 9.44 22.14
C PRO A 17 7.03 9.58 22.72
N ALA A 18 6.85 10.44 23.71
CA ALA A 18 5.56 10.62 24.38
C ALA A 18 4.55 11.32 23.46
N ALA A 19 5.00 12.35 22.75
CA ALA A 19 4.17 13.04 21.76
C ALA A 19 3.77 12.09 20.61
N MET A 20 4.69 11.26 20.14
CA MET A 20 4.41 10.27 19.09
C MET A 20 3.37 9.24 19.54
N LEU A 21 3.51 8.70 20.75
CA LEU A 21 2.54 7.73 21.29
C LEU A 21 1.16 8.35 21.43
N ALA A 22 1.05 9.57 21.96
CA ALA A 22 -0.21 10.29 22.09
C ALA A 22 -0.90 10.52 20.73
N GLN A 23 -0.14 10.79 19.66
CA GLN A 23 -0.65 10.89 18.30
C GLN A 23 -1.23 9.54 17.83
N VAL A 24 -0.48 8.45 17.97
CA VAL A 24 -0.93 7.11 17.57
C VAL A 24 -2.20 6.71 18.31
N GLU A 25 -2.25 6.91 19.62
CA GLU A 25 -3.45 6.62 20.44
C GLU A 25 -4.64 7.47 19.99
N GLY A 26 -4.44 8.77 19.77
CA GLY A 26 -5.50 9.68 19.33
C GLY A 26 -6.05 9.32 17.93
N TRP A 27 -5.20 8.90 17.01
CA TRP A 27 -5.61 8.51 15.65
C TRP A 27 -6.20 7.10 15.60
N SER A 28 -5.67 6.15 16.39
CA SER A 28 -6.16 4.77 16.39
C SER A 28 -7.50 4.61 17.14
N ALA A 29 -7.86 5.58 17.97
CA ALA A 29 -9.20 5.66 18.56
C ALA A 29 -10.30 6.05 17.54
N LEU A 30 -9.92 6.54 16.36
CA LEU A 30 -10.82 6.85 15.25
C LEU A 30 -10.78 5.71 14.23
N ASN A 31 -11.94 5.13 13.90
CA ASN A 31 -12.03 4.17 12.80
C ASN A 31 -11.82 4.85 11.45
N THR A 32 -10.85 4.36 10.69
CA THR A 32 -10.50 4.84 9.35
C THR A 32 -10.51 3.70 8.32
N GLY A 33 -11.38 2.71 8.48
CA GLY A 33 -11.57 1.71 7.42
C GLY A 33 -11.79 2.38 6.06
N THR A 34 -11.21 1.87 4.98
CA THR A 34 -11.21 2.56 3.65
C THR A 34 -12.62 2.96 3.20
N SER A 35 -13.66 2.22 3.57
CA SER A 35 -15.07 2.53 3.27
C SER A 35 -15.73 3.52 4.25
N ASN A 36 -15.08 3.85 5.37
CA ASN A 36 -15.60 4.80 6.36
C ASN A 36 -15.20 6.23 6.01
N LEU A 37 -15.88 6.82 5.03
CA LEU A 37 -15.57 8.15 4.51
C LEU A 37 -15.62 9.24 5.59
N ALA A 38 -16.53 9.14 6.56
CA ALA A 38 -16.63 10.11 7.66
C ALA A 38 -15.38 10.06 8.56
N GLY A 39 -14.91 8.85 8.90
CA GLY A 39 -13.68 8.67 9.66
C GLY A 39 -12.45 9.16 8.90
N LEU A 40 -12.38 8.92 7.59
CA LEU A 40 -11.29 9.41 6.74
C LEU A 40 -11.26 10.94 6.65
N VAL A 41 -12.42 11.60 6.55
CA VAL A 41 -12.51 13.08 6.55
C VAL A 41 -11.97 13.65 7.87
N GLU A 42 -12.37 13.07 9.01
CA GLU A 42 -11.89 13.52 10.32
C GLU A 42 -10.39 13.22 10.49
N GLN A 43 -9.92 12.05 10.06
CA GLN A 43 -8.51 11.70 10.13
C GLN A 43 -7.65 12.63 9.27
N ALA A 44 -8.09 12.94 8.05
CA ALA A 44 -7.39 13.87 7.17
C ALA A 44 -7.23 15.26 7.79
N ALA A 45 -8.27 15.76 8.49
CA ALA A 45 -8.21 17.03 9.20
C ALA A 45 -7.20 16.97 10.38
N ARG A 46 -7.27 15.93 11.21
CA ARG A 46 -6.31 15.72 12.33
C ARG A 46 -4.87 15.61 11.83
N LEU A 47 -4.65 14.96 10.70
CA LEU A 47 -3.32 14.85 10.09
C LEU A 47 -2.87 16.20 9.52
N ALA A 48 -3.74 16.97 8.87
CA ALA A 48 -3.41 18.31 8.40
C ALA A 48 -2.95 19.21 9.55
N ASP A 49 -3.64 19.17 10.69
CA ASP A 49 -3.24 19.90 11.89
C ASP A 49 -1.87 19.40 12.44
N ALA A 50 -1.66 18.09 12.44
CA ALA A 50 -0.40 17.52 12.92
C ALA A 50 0.79 17.86 12.01
N PHE A 51 0.61 17.89 10.70
CA PHE A 51 1.63 18.28 9.72
C PHE A 51 1.88 19.79 9.66
N ALA A 52 0.97 20.62 10.20
CA ALA A 52 1.11 22.10 10.19
C ALA A 52 2.31 22.63 10.99
N VAL A 53 2.98 21.80 11.79
CA VAL A 53 4.25 22.14 12.46
C VAL A 53 5.43 22.22 11.47
N LEU A 54 5.28 21.67 10.28
CA LEU A 54 6.30 21.66 9.23
C LEU A 54 6.12 22.86 8.29
N PRO A 55 7.20 23.38 7.71
CA PRO A 55 7.08 24.43 6.70
C PRO A 55 6.44 23.86 5.42
N GLY A 56 5.78 24.72 4.66
CA GLY A 56 5.24 24.35 3.35
C GLY A 56 3.73 24.45 3.25
N GLU A 57 3.20 23.95 2.16
CA GLU A 57 1.78 24.01 1.84
C GLU A 57 1.14 22.63 2.02
N ILE A 58 0.05 22.57 2.77
CA ILE A 58 -0.78 21.37 2.94
C ILE A 58 -2.04 21.52 2.08
N ARG A 59 -2.35 20.48 1.31
CA ARG A 59 -3.59 20.40 0.55
C ARG A 59 -4.25 19.02 0.75
N LEU A 60 -5.55 18.97 0.56
CA LEU A 60 -6.34 17.75 0.53
C LEU A 60 -6.85 17.54 -0.89
N ASP A 61 -6.25 16.62 -1.61
CA ASP A 61 -6.56 16.32 -3.00
C ASP A 61 -7.77 15.38 -3.09
N GLU A 62 -8.67 15.64 -4.05
CA GLU A 62 -9.82 14.77 -4.31
C GLU A 62 -9.33 13.43 -4.90
N PRO A 63 -9.96 12.30 -4.51
CA PRO A 63 -9.64 11.01 -5.08
C PRO A 63 -10.01 10.95 -6.57
N ALA A 64 -9.18 10.28 -7.37
CA ALA A 64 -9.54 9.96 -8.74
C ALA A 64 -10.75 9.00 -8.78
N PRO A 65 -11.65 9.08 -9.78
CA PRO A 65 -12.78 8.17 -9.90
C PRO A 65 -12.33 6.72 -10.06
N VAL A 66 -12.93 5.83 -9.27
CA VAL A 66 -12.69 4.38 -9.32
C VAL A 66 -14.01 3.66 -9.55
N THR A 67 -14.01 2.64 -10.39
CA THR A 67 -15.15 1.75 -10.59
C THR A 67 -14.83 0.33 -10.17
N ALA A 68 -15.84 -0.39 -9.67
CA ALA A 68 -15.76 -1.82 -9.36
C ALA A 68 -16.93 -2.57 -9.99
N ILE A 69 -16.72 -3.85 -10.27
CA ILE A 69 -17.79 -4.74 -10.72
C ILE A 69 -18.52 -5.29 -9.50
N MET A 70 -19.82 -5.04 -9.43
CA MET A 70 -20.71 -5.54 -8.37
C MET A 70 -21.04 -7.03 -8.56
N PRO A 71 -21.57 -7.72 -7.54
CA PRO A 71 -21.96 -9.15 -7.66
C PRO A 71 -23.00 -9.42 -8.78
N ASP A 72 -23.78 -8.42 -9.14
CA ASP A 72 -24.77 -8.49 -10.23
C ASP A 72 -24.19 -8.12 -11.62
N GLY A 73 -22.86 -8.00 -11.73
CA GLY A 73 -22.16 -7.71 -12.98
C GLY A 73 -22.17 -6.25 -13.41
N ARG A 74 -22.87 -5.36 -12.71
CA ARG A 74 -22.87 -3.92 -13.02
C ARG A 74 -21.58 -3.26 -12.57
N SER A 75 -21.12 -2.27 -13.33
CA SER A 75 -20.07 -1.35 -12.88
C SER A 75 -20.70 -0.29 -11.98
N ALA A 76 -20.07 -0.02 -10.84
CA ALA A 76 -20.46 1.04 -9.92
C ALA A 76 -19.23 1.84 -9.48
N GLU A 77 -19.41 3.14 -9.23
CA GLU A 77 -18.38 3.98 -8.64
C GLU A 77 -18.16 3.59 -7.18
N VAL A 78 -16.89 3.64 -6.76
CA VAL A 78 -16.46 3.43 -5.39
C VAL A 78 -15.94 4.74 -4.85
N ALA A 79 -16.58 5.25 -3.79
CA ALA A 79 -16.16 6.48 -3.15
C ALA A 79 -14.93 6.25 -2.26
N HIS A 80 -13.99 7.21 -2.28
CA HIS A 80 -12.79 7.22 -1.47
C HIS A 80 -12.65 8.54 -0.71
N GLY A 81 -11.82 8.56 0.33
CA GLY A 81 -11.46 9.78 1.06
C GLY A 81 -10.46 10.64 0.27
N ARG A 82 -10.27 11.87 0.72
CA ARG A 82 -9.24 12.77 0.19
C ARG A 82 -7.84 12.30 0.59
N HIS A 83 -6.86 12.70 -0.21
CA HIS A 83 -5.44 12.43 0.03
C HIS A 83 -4.76 13.69 0.56
N LEU A 84 -4.00 13.58 1.66
CA LEU A 84 -3.22 14.70 2.18
C LEU A 84 -1.89 14.78 1.47
N VAL A 85 -1.53 15.97 1.00
CA VAL A 85 -0.22 16.28 0.43
C VAL A 85 0.36 17.50 1.15
N LEU A 86 1.58 17.36 1.67
CA LEU A 86 2.42 18.46 2.11
C LEU A 86 3.55 18.64 1.12
N SER A 87 3.79 19.87 0.64
CA SER A 87 4.92 20.19 -0.24
C SER A 87 5.83 21.24 0.40
N VAL A 88 7.10 20.89 0.52
CA VAL A 88 8.13 21.75 1.17
C VAL A 88 9.25 22.01 0.17
N ARG A 89 9.59 23.28 -0.03
CA ARG A 89 10.64 23.72 -0.96
C ARG A 89 10.52 23.07 -2.35
N PRO A 90 9.41 23.30 -3.08
CA PRO A 90 9.13 22.61 -4.36
C PRO A 90 10.19 22.90 -5.44
N ASP A 91 10.92 24.02 -5.33
CA ASP A 91 11.95 24.43 -6.30
C ASP A 91 13.36 23.94 -5.93
N ALA A 92 13.51 23.17 -4.85
CA ALA A 92 14.80 22.64 -4.46
C ALA A 92 15.35 21.67 -5.53
N PRO A 93 16.66 21.70 -5.84
CA PRO A 93 17.26 20.87 -6.88
C PRO A 93 17.25 19.37 -6.56
N ARG A 94 17.20 19.02 -5.28
CA ARG A 94 17.03 17.66 -4.78
C ARG A 94 15.72 17.57 -4.01
N ARG A 95 14.86 16.65 -4.43
CA ARG A 95 13.57 16.45 -3.77
C ARG A 95 13.38 14.99 -3.38
N LEU A 96 12.73 14.77 -2.26
CA LEU A 96 12.39 13.45 -1.71
C LEU A 96 10.88 13.28 -1.68
N LEU A 97 10.43 12.02 -1.59
CA LEU A 97 9.02 11.69 -1.36
C LEU A 97 8.93 10.82 -0.11
N LEU A 98 8.05 11.19 0.81
CA LEU A 98 7.69 10.39 1.97
C LEU A 98 6.22 10.00 1.83
N THR A 99 5.89 8.72 2.03
CA THR A 99 4.51 8.25 1.85
C THR A 99 4.03 7.38 2.99
N GLY A 100 2.72 7.47 3.22
CA GLY A 100 1.97 6.63 4.12
C GLY A 100 0.49 6.65 3.75
N HIS A 101 -0.33 5.91 4.50
CA HIS A 101 -1.77 5.89 4.32
C HIS A 101 -2.50 6.10 5.64
N MET A 102 -3.70 6.68 5.57
CA MET A 102 -4.53 6.95 6.75
C MET A 102 -5.63 5.92 6.93
N ASP A 103 -5.94 5.14 5.91
CA ASP A 103 -6.96 4.10 5.97
C ASP A 103 -6.45 2.83 6.68
N THR A 104 -7.37 1.93 6.98
CA THR A 104 -7.12 0.61 7.56
C THR A 104 -8.06 -0.42 6.95
N VAL A 105 -7.74 -1.70 7.06
CA VAL A 105 -8.61 -2.82 6.63
C VAL A 105 -9.87 -2.98 7.49
N PHE A 106 -9.93 -2.32 8.67
CA PHE A 106 -11.01 -2.54 9.64
C PHE A 106 -12.22 -1.65 9.34
N ALA A 107 -13.29 -2.22 8.78
CA ALA A 107 -14.54 -1.52 8.54
C ALA A 107 -15.16 -0.94 9.83
N ALA A 108 -16.06 0.04 9.71
CA ALA A 108 -16.65 0.72 10.86
C ALA A 108 -17.45 -0.21 11.78
N ASP A 109 -17.99 -1.32 11.27
CA ASP A 109 -18.71 -2.36 12.00
C ASP A 109 -17.82 -3.54 12.45
N HIS A 110 -16.53 -3.50 12.15
CA HIS A 110 -15.59 -4.53 12.58
C HIS A 110 -15.45 -4.50 14.13
N PRO A 111 -15.41 -5.64 14.83
CA PRO A 111 -15.34 -5.68 16.30
C PRO A 111 -14.02 -5.14 16.88
N PHE A 112 -12.95 -5.09 16.11
CA PHE A 112 -11.65 -4.57 16.54
C PHE A 112 -11.61 -3.05 16.41
N GLN A 113 -12.05 -2.34 17.48
CA GLN A 113 -12.16 -0.87 17.50
C GLN A 113 -11.40 -0.23 18.68
N ALA A 114 -10.91 -1.02 19.62
CA ALA A 114 -10.31 -0.51 20.85
C ALA A 114 -8.84 -0.93 20.94
N MET A 115 -8.04 -0.03 21.50
CA MET A 115 -6.66 -0.31 21.86
C MET A 115 -6.56 -0.98 23.22
N ARG A 116 -5.53 -1.80 23.40
CA ARG A 116 -5.16 -2.39 24.70
C ARG A 116 -3.66 -2.62 24.79
N TRP A 117 -3.09 -2.43 25.94
CA TRP A 117 -1.72 -2.86 26.21
C TRP A 117 -1.69 -4.37 26.40
N LEU A 118 -0.83 -5.07 25.66
CA LEU A 118 -0.61 -6.52 25.78
C LEU A 118 0.40 -6.82 26.88
N GLU A 119 1.47 -6.03 26.89
CA GLU A 119 2.57 -6.04 27.86
C GLU A 119 3.27 -4.68 27.83
N ASP A 120 4.26 -4.46 28.69
CA ASP A 120 5.01 -3.20 28.72
C ASP A 120 5.66 -2.93 27.36
N GLY A 121 5.31 -1.79 26.77
CA GLY A 121 5.84 -1.36 25.49
C GLY A 121 5.21 -2.01 24.26
N VAL A 122 4.13 -2.81 24.39
CA VAL A 122 3.40 -3.41 23.26
C VAL A 122 1.94 -3.00 23.28
N LEU A 123 1.54 -2.21 22.31
CA LEU A 123 0.19 -1.69 22.14
C LEU A 123 -0.54 -2.43 21.01
N ASN A 124 -1.65 -3.11 21.32
CA ASN A 124 -2.56 -3.68 20.33
C ASN A 124 -3.65 -2.65 19.99
N GLY A 125 -3.99 -2.52 18.72
CA GLY A 125 -5.05 -1.62 18.28
C GLY A 125 -5.12 -1.49 16.75
N PRO A 126 -6.28 -1.05 16.22
CA PRO A 126 -6.46 -0.94 14.76
C PRO A 126 -5.59 0.19 14.17
N GLY A 127 -4.74 -0.17 13.22
CA GLY A 127 -3.85 0.77 12.53
C GLY A 127 -2.69 1.30 13.38
N VAL A 128 -2.43 0.74 14.58
CA VAL A 128 -1.30 1.20 15.42
C VAL A 128 0.05 0.95 14.75
N ALA A 129 0.18 -0.12 13.98
CA ALA A 129 1.35 -0.44 13.19
C ALA A 129 1.13 -0.10 11.71
N ASP A 130 -0.03 -0.42 11.17
CA ASP A 130 -0.39 -0.28 9.76
C ASP A 130 -1.51 0.77 9.55
N MET A 131 -1.17 2.11 9.31
CA MET A 131 0.19 2.58 9.53
C MET A 131 0.24 3.93 10.28
N LYS A 132 -0.65 4.13 11.28
CA LYS A 132 -0.69 5.40 12.04
C LYS A 132 0.62 5.65 12.82
N GLY A 133 1.26 4.57 13.30
CA GLY A 133 2.60 4.63 13.85
C GLY A 133 3.64 5.13 12.86
N GLY A 134 3.56 4.70 11.60
CA GLY A 134 4.42 5.18 10.51
C GLY A 134 4.22 6.67 10.22
N ILE A 135 2.99 7.17 10.27
CA ILE A 135 2.70 8.60 10.10
C ILE A 135 3.33 9.43 11.24
N ALA A 136 3.24 8.96 12.49
CA ALA A 136 3.90 9.62 13.62
C ALA A 136 5.43 9.66 13.43
N VAL A 137 6.03 8.60 12.87
CA VAL A 137 7.46 8.56 12.52
C VAL A 137 7.80 9.61 11.46
N ILE A 138 6.98 9.78 10.40
CA ILE A 138 7.18 10.83 9.39
C ILE A 138 7.23 12.20 10.03
N ILE A 139 6.23 12.56 10.82
CA ILE A 139 6.11 13.89 11.43
C ILE A 139 7.28 14.15 12.37
N ALA A 140 7.61 13.23 13.27
CA ALA A 140 8.69 13.39 14.23
C ALA A 140 10.07 13.52 13.53
N ALA A 141 10.32 12.68 12.52
CA ALA A 141 11.57 12.71 11.76
C ALA A 141 11.74 14.03 10.99
N LEU A 142 10.69 14.49 10.31
CA LEU A 142 10.71 15.75 9.55
C LEU A 142 10.83 16.96 10.49
N THR A 143 10.11 16.96 11.61
CA THR A 143 10.23 18.04 12.62
C THR A 143 11.66 18.15 13.15
N ALA A 144 12.31 17.03 13.46
CA ALA A 144 13.72 17.04 13.86
C ALA A 144 14.62 17.51 12.70
N PHE A 145 14.40 17.00 11.48
CA PHE A 145 15.19 17.34 10.29
C PHE A 145 15.13 18.84 9.96
N GLU A 146 13.96 19.47 10.05
CA GLU A 146 13.79 20.92 9.77
C GLU A 146 14.57 21.83 10.73
N THR A 147 15.02 21.33 11.88
CA THR A 147 15.93 22.10 12.74
C THR A 147 17.39 22.10 12.27
N SER A 148 17.72 21.29 11.27
CA SER A 148 19.06 21.19 10.71
C SER A 148 19.28 22.19 9.59
N ALA A 149 20.48 22.80 9.53
CA ALA A 149 20.89 23.63 8.40
C ALA A 149 20.86 22.88 7.06
N ALA A 150 21.01 21.55 7.07
CA ALA A 150 20.94 20.72 5.87
C ALA A 150 19.54 20.71 5.25
N ALA A 151 18.47 20.96 6.00
CA ALA A 151 17.10 20.97 5.50
C ALA A 151 16.89 22.01 4.38
N ALA A 152 17.61 23.13 4.42
CA ALA A 152 17.51 24.16 3.39
C ALA A 152 17.93 23.69 1.98
N SER A 153 18.73 22.63 1.86
CA SER A 153 19.26 22.11 0.60
C SER A 153 18.36 21.09 -0.09
N VAL A 154 17.27 20.66 0.56
CA VAL A 154 16.37 19.59 0.07
C VAL A 154 14.92 20.03 0.17
N GLY A 155 14.16 19.77 -0.89
CA GLY A 155 12.70 19.80 -0.86
C GLY A 155 12.12 18.39 -0.65
N TYR A 156 10.89 18.33 -0.20
CA TYR A 156 10.20 17.06 -0.10
C TYR A 156 8.69 17.22 -0.23
N ASP A 157 8.05 16.15 -0.67
CA ASP A 157 6.61 15.98 -0.56
C ASP A 157 6.31 14.87 0.43
N VAL A 158 5.22 15.03 1.18
CA VAL A 158 4.60 13.96 1.97
C VAL A 158 3.24 13.68 1.36
N LEU A 159 2.96 12.41 1.07
CA LEU A 159 1.63 11.94 0.68
C LEU A 159 1.11 10.98 1.75
N ILE A 160 -0.08 11.27 2.28
CA ILE A 160 -0.86 10.33 3.09
C ILE A 160 -2.16 10.07 2.36
N ASN A 161 -2.24 8.93 1.66
CA ASN A 161 -3.44 8.56 0.91
C ASN A 161 -4.48 7.86 1.80
N SER A 162 -5.67 7.62 1.26
CA SER A 162 -6.84 7.11 1.97
C SER A 162 -7.37 5.80 1.40
N ASP A 163 -6.61 5.13 0.51
CA ASP A 163 -7.06 3.95 -0.23
C ASP A 163 -5.96 2.89 -0.46
N GLU A 164 -4.90 2.93 0.36
CA GLU A 164 -3.79 1.99 0.24
C GLU A 164 -4.27 0.55 0.41
N GLU A 165 -5.09 0.30 1.41
CA GLU A 165 -5.60 -1.01 1.79
C GLU A 165 -6.50 -1.66 0.72
N THR A 166 -6.99 -0.86 -0.22
CA THR A 166 -7.77 -1.33 -1.37
C THR A 166 -7.01 -1.28 -2.70
N GLY A 167 -5.71 -0.96 -2.65
CA GLY A 167 -4.80 -1.03 -3.81
C GLY A 167 -4.46 0.30 -4.43
N SER A 168 -4.70 1.42 -3.74
CA SER A 168 -4.32 2.79 -4.14
C SER A 168 -4.87 3.20 -5.51
N LEU A 169 -6.07 2.72 -5.86
CA LEU A 169 -6.62 2.95 -7.20
C LEU A 169 -6.99 4.41 -7.43
N SER A 170 -7.48 5.11 -6.39
CA SER A 170 -7.84 6.53 -6.49
C SER A 170 -6.63 7.45 -6.33
N SER A 171 -5.56 6.98 -5.66
CA SER A 171 -4.32 7.75 -5.44
C SER A 171 -3.19 7.42 -6.43
N ALA A 172 -3.31 6.36 -7.26
CA ALA A 172 -2.23 5.90 -8.13
C ALA A 172 -1.65 6.98 -9.05
N ALA A 173 -2.51 7.81 -9.65
CA ALA A 173 -2.09 8.91 -10.51
C ALA A 173 -1.32 9.98 -9.72
N LEU A 174 -1.79 10.32 -8.53
CA LEU A 174 -1.15 11.27 -7.61
C LEU A 174 0.20 10.75 -7.11
N ILE A 175 0.29 9.45 -6.75
CA ILE A 175 1.55 8.80 -6.39
C ILE A 175 2.56 8.95 -7.54
N ALA A 176 2.15 8.63 -8.77
CA ALA A 176 3.02 8.72 -9.94
C ALA A 176 3.43 10.18 -10.26
N GLU A 177 2.53 11.14 -10.05
CA GLU A 177 2.83 12.57 -10.21
C GLU A 177 3.89 13.02 -9.21
N LEU A 178 3.67 12.73 -7.92
CA LEU A 178 4.58 13.12 -6.84
C LEU A 178 5.92 12.39 -6.91
N ALA A 179 5.96 11.15 -7.39
CA ALA A 179 7.20 10.38 -7.52
C ALA A 179 8.13 10.91 -8.61
N ARG A 180 7.58 11.48 -9.69
CA ARG A 180 8.40 11.95 -10.82
C ARG A 180 9.48 12.95 -10.42
N GLY A 181 10.72 12.67 -10.82
CA GLY A 181 11.88 13.55 -10.57
C GLY A 181 12.39 13.54 -9.12
N LYS A 182 11.85 12.69 -8.25
CA LYS A 182 12.38 12.55 -6.89
C LYS A 182 13.72 11.80 -6.90
N ALA A 183 14.63 12.23 -6.05
CA ALA A 183 15.93 11.60 -5.88
C ALA A 183 15.80 10.25 -5.15
N ALA A 184 14.90 10.18 -4.17
CA ALA A 184 14.58 8.98 -3.39
C ALA A 184 13.17 9.08 -2.79
N ALA A 185 12.62 7.94 -2.38
CA ALA A 185 11.40 7.87 -1.61
C ALA A 185 11.56 6.98 -0.37
N LEU A 186 10.82 7.32 0.68
CA LEU A 186 10.71 6.56 1.92
C LEU A 186 9.22 6.33 2.18
N THR A 187 8.78 5.07 2.22
CA THR A 187 7.41 4.70 2.56
C THR A 187 7.40 4.12 3.97
N TYR A 188 6.42 4.49 4.78
CA TYR A 188 6.46 4.24 6.22
C TYR A 188 5.52 3.11 6.66
N GLU A 189 5.40 2.08 5.81
CA GLU A 189 4.82 0.81 6.22
C GLU A 189 5.54 0.22 7.44
N PRO A 190 4.88 -0.62 8.25
CA PRO A 190 5.57 -1.33 9.32
C PRO A 190 6.72 -2.19 8.78
N SER A 191 7.72 -2.44 9.61
CA SER A 191 8.81 -3.34 9.26
C SER A 191 8.29 -4.73 8.84
N ALA A 192 8.99 -5.38 7.91
CA ALA A 192 8.58 -6.69 7.39
C ALA A 192 8.52 -7.78 8.48
N LEU A 193 9.34 -7.64 9.52
CA LEU A 193 9.35 -8.50 10.70
C LEU A 193 9.40 -7.66 11.98
N PRO A 194 8.90 -8.18 13.10
CA PRO A 194 8.88 -7.44 14.39
C PRO A 194 10.26 -7.04 14.93
N ASP A 195 11.33 -7.68 14.47
CA ASP A 195 12.71 -7.32 14.82
C ASP A 195 13.22 -6.04 14.15
N GLY A 196 12.48 -5.56 13.14
CA GLY A 196 12.82 -4.35 12.40
C GLY A 196 13.40 -4.61 11.00
N THR A 197 13.47 -5.87 10.57
CA THR A 197 13.88 -6.26 9.20
C THR A 197 13.04 -5.54 8.15
N LEU A 198 13.68 -4.97 7.13
CA LEU A 198 13.03 -4.24 6.04
C LEU A 198 12.56 -5.18 4.91
N ALA A 199 11.57 -4.72 4.14
CA ALA A 199 11.25 -5.34 2.86
C ALA A 199 12.20 -4.81 1.77
N GLY A 200 12.87 -5.72 1.08
CA GLY A 200 13.70 -5.44 -0.09
C GLY A 200 12.88 -5.49 -1.39
N ALA A 201 13.09 -6.52 -2.20
CA ALA A 201 12.27 -6.78 -3.37
C ALA A 201 10.84 -7.18 -2.96
N ARG A 202 9.85 -6.75 -3.77
CA ARG A 202 8.44 -7.10 -3.57
C ARG A 202 7.86 -7.73 -4.84
N ALA A 203 6.97 -8.70 -4.66
CA ALA A 203 6.12 -9.15 -5.76
C ALA A 203 5.21 -7.99 -6.23
N GLY A 204 4.62 -8.13 -7.42
CA GLY A 204 3.52 -7.28 -7.85
C GLY A 204 2.17 -7.79 -7.37
N SER A 205 1.12 -7.02 -7.64
CA SER A 205 -0.27 -7.40 -7.42
C SER A 205 -1.16 -6.92 -8.54
N GLY A 206 -2.05 -7.79 -8.98
CA GLY A 206 -3.12 -7.43 -9.89
C GLY A 206 -4.43 -8.08 -9.49
N ASN A 207 -5.51 -7.32 -9.59
CA ASN A 207 -6.87 -7.75 -9.29
C ASN A 207 -7.74 -7.63 -10.53
N TRP A 208 -8.53 -8.66 -10.80
CA TRP A 208 -9.48 -8.68 -11.90
C TRP A 208 -10.85 -9.16 -11.49
N SER A 209 -11.84 -8.65 -12.20
CA SER A 209 -13.19 -9.19 -12.26
C SER A 209 -13.51 -9.56 -13.70
N LEU A 210 -13.94 -10.79 -13.93
CA LEU A 210 -14.45 -11.25 -15.23
C LEU A 210 -15.96 -11.41 -15.13
N THR A 211 -16.72 -10.56 -15.82
CA THR A 211 -18.17 -10.67 -15.92
C THR A 211 -18.49 -11.56 -17.12
N VAL A 212 -19.04 -12.72 -16.85
CA VAL A 212 -19.46 -13.71 -17.85
C VAL A 212 -20.95 -13.54 -18.11
N THR A 213 -21.30 -13.19 -19.34
CA THR A 213 -22.68 -13.02 -19.79
C THR A 213 -23.05 -14.16 -20.75
N GLY A 214 -24.02 -14.97 -20.33
CA GLY A 214 -24.57 -16.08 -21.07
C GLY A 214 -25.98 -15.80 -21.59
N LYS A 215 -26.84 -16.82 -21.56
CA LYS A 215 -28.23 -16.70 -21.97
C LYS A 215 -29.11 -17.62 -21.12
N SER A 216 -30.18 -17.09 -20.53
CA SER A 216 -31.16 -17.88 -19.77
C SER A 216 -31.98 -18.79 -20.68
N ALA A 217 -32.33 -19.96 -20.16
CA ALA A 217 -33.26 -20.88 -20.74
C ALA A 217 -33.89 -21.76 -19.65
N HIS A 218 -35.02 -22.45 -19.99
CA HIS A 218 -35.60 -23.40 -19.07
C HIS A 218 -34.79 -24.70 -19.04
N ALA A 219 -34.18 -24.99 -17.89
CA ALA A 219 -33.21 -26.08 -17.74
C ALA A 219 -33.76 -27.49 -18.11
N GLY A 220 -35.05 -27.71 -17.98
CA GLY A 220 -35.68 -28.98 -18.31
C GLY A 220 -36.38 -29.06 -19.68
N ARG A 221 -36.71 -27.91 -20.32
CA ARG A 221 -37.45 -27.91 -21.61
C ARG A 221 -36.56 -27.70 -22.81
N ASN A 222 -35.68 -26.69 -22.71
CA ASN A 222 -34.86 -26.25 -23.83
C ASN A 222 -33.47 -25.76 -23.34
N PRO A 223 -32.73 -26.58 -22.57
CA PRO A 223 -31.42 -26.19 -22.03
C PRO A 223 -30.39 -25.80 -23.11
N GLN A 224 -30.54 -26.38 -24.33
CA GLN A 224 -29.66 -26.10 -25.48
C GLN A 224 -29.79 -24.68 -26.02
N ASP A 225 -30.87 -23.96 -25.72
CA ASP A 225 -31.05 -22.54 -26.10
C ASP A 225 -30.32 -21.61 -25.16
N GLY A 226 -29.92 -22.11 -23.97
CA GLY A 226 -29.17 -21.39 -22.96
C GLY A 226 -27.67 -21.38 -23.19
N ARG A 227 -26.98 -20.47 -22.50
CA ARG A 227 -25.52 -20.42 -22.39
C ARG A 227 -25.19 -20.22 -20.91
N ASN A 228 -24.65 -21.26 -20.29
CA ASN A 228 -24.49 -21.31 -18.84
C ASN A 228 -23.25 -20.53 -18.39
N ALA A 229 -23.47 -19.36 -17.81
CA ALA A 229 -22.39 -18.49 -17.33
C ALA A 229 -21.60 -19.10 -16.16
N ILE A 230 -22.25 -19.91 -15.29
CA ILE A 230 -21.54 -20.56 -14.15
C ILE A 230 -20.58 -21.65 -14.67
N VAL A 231 -20.96 -22.42 -15.67
CA VAL A 231 -20.08 -23.43 -16.26
C VAL A 231 -18.89 -22.77 -16.94
N ALA A 232 -19.12 -21.69 -17.67
CA ALA A 232 -18.03 -20.88 -18.26
C ALA A 232 -17.11 -20.27 -17.20
N ALA A 233 -17.65 -19.72 -16.09
CA ALA A 233 -16.85 -19.20 -14.98
C ALA A 233 -16.02 -20.30 -14.29
N ALA A 234 -16.55 -21.52 -14.17
CA ALA A 234 -15.79 -22.66 -13.66
C ALA A 234 -14.63 -23.06 -14.61
N ALA A 235 -14.86 -23.06 -15.94
CA ALA A 235 -13.81 -23.28 -16.93
C ALA A 235 -12.71 -22.22 -16.86
N LEU A 236 -13.09 -20.93 -16.73
CA LEU A 236 -12.15 -19.84 -16.48
C LEU A 236 -11.33 -20.06 -15.20
N THR A 237 -11.97 -20.47 -14.11
CA THR A 237 -11.30 -20.72 -12.82
C THR A 237 -10.22 -21.78 -12.94
N LEU A 238 -10.52 -22.90 -13.59
CA LEU A 238 -9.55 -23.97 -13.84
C LEU A 238 -8.45 -23.54 -14.80
N GLY A 239 -8.80 -22.80 -15.87
CA GLY A 239 -7.85 -22.25 -16.82
C GLY A 239 -6.90 -21.23 -16.18
N LEU A 240 -7.42 -20.35 -15.32
CA LEU A 240 -6.60 -19.39 -14.55
C LEU A 240 -5.58 -20.11 -13.67
N LYS A 241 -6.00 -21.17 -12.97
CA LYS A 241 -5.10 -21.96 -12.13
C LYS A 241 -4.01 -22.66 -12.94
N ALA A 242 -4.29 -23.03 -14.18
CA ALA A 242 -3.31 -23.60 -15.09
C ALA A 242 -2.25 -22.57 -15.60
N LEU A 243 -2.50 -21.26 -15.45
CA LEU A 243 -1.52 -20.20 -15.76
C LEU A 243 -0.51 -19.96 -14.63
N GLU A 244 -0.74 -20.54 -13.45
CA GLU A 244 0.21 -20.45 -12.33
C GLU A 244 1.53 -21.11 -12.69
N ARG A 245 2.64 -20.49 -12.25
CA ARG A 245 3.99 -21.01 -12.46
C ARG A 245 4.94 -20.43 -11.40
N GLU A 246 6.17 -20.91 -11.38
CA GLU A 246 7.18 -20.36 -10.48
C GLU A 246 7.30 -18.83 -10.65
N GLY A 247 7.28 -18.11 -9.53
CA GLY A 247 7.30 -16.65 -9.52
C GLY A 247 5.96 -15.96 -9.83
N LEU A 248 4.90 -16.71 -10.15
CA LEU A 248 3.56 -16.19 -10.41
C LEU A 248 2.50 -17.03 -9.72
N SER A 249 1.93 -16.54 -8.63
CA SER A 249 0.74 -17.14 -8.03
C SER A 249 -0.54 -16.58 -8.66
N VAL A 250 -1.55 -17.44 -8.80
CA VAL A 250 -2.88 -17.10 -9.30
C VAL A 250 -3.92 -17.60 -8.31
N ASN A 251 -4.69 -16.68 -7.76
CA ASN A 251 -5.72 -16.97 -6.75
C ASN A 251 -7.12 -16.59 -7.25
N PRO A 252 -7.90 -17.53 -7.86
CA PRO A 252 -9.33 -17.35 -8.01
C PRO A 252 -9.96 -17.24 -6.60
N ALA A 253 -10.60 -16.10 -6.31
CA ALA A 253 -10.99 -15.78 -4.94
C ALA A 253 -12.50 -15.86 -4.71
N ARG A 254 -13.30 -15.53 -5.74
CA ARG A 254 -14.75 -15.45 -5.59
C ARG A 254 -15.47 -15.63 -6.91
N ILE A 255 -16.60 -16.34 -6.87
CA ILE A 255 -17.58 -16.38 -7.96
C ILE A 255 -18.93 -15.95 -7.38
N ASP A 256 -19.53 -14.92 -7.98
CA ASP A 256 -20.91 -14.52 -7.74
C ASP A 256 -21.75 -14.92 -8.97
N GLY A 257 -23.04 -15.13 -8.80
CA GLY A 257 -23.96 -15.43 -9.92
C GLY A 257 -24.81 -16.68 -9.70
N GLY A 258 -25.48 -17.08 -10.73
CA GLY A 258 -26.45 -18.18 -10.66
C GLY A 258 -27.86 -17.71 -10.30
N GLY A 259 -28.78 -18.69 -10.10
CA GLY A 259 -30.19 -18.42 -9.81
C GLY A 259 -30.95 -19.69 -9.49
N ALA A 260 -32.23 -19.72 -9.85
CA ALA A 260 -33.08 -20.87 -9.62
C ALA A 260 -32.58 -22.11 -10.38
N THR A 261 -32.68 -23.30 -9.77
CA THR A 261 -32.13 -24.56 -10.30
C THR A 261 -32.79 -25.04 -11.60
N ASN A 262 -33.97 -24.53 -11.94
CA ASN A 262 -34.71 -24.81 -13.17
C ASN A 262 -34.44 -23.80 -14.31
N VAL A 263 -33.47 -22.88 -14.13
CA VAL A 263 -33.06 -21.87 -15.12
C VAL A 263 -31.58 -22.02 -15.41
N VAL A 264 -31.20 -22.01 -16.70
CA VAL A 264 -29.79 -21.89 -17.10
C VAL A 264 -29.29 -20.49 -16.72
N PRO A 265 -28.23 -20.35 -15.88
CA PRO A 265 -27.77 -19.04 -15.44
C PRO A 265 -27.11 -18.26 -16.59
N ASP A 266 -27.45 -16.99 -16.71
CA ASP A 266 -26.94 -16.09 -17.75
C ASP A 266 -25.90 -15.08 -17.24
N LEU A 267 -25.59 -15.07 -15.92
CA LEU A 267 -24.61 -14.19 -15.33
C LEU A 267 -23.73 -14.91 -14.30
N ALA A 268 -22.43 -14.65 -14.38
CA ALA A 268 -21.48 -14.94 -13.33
C ALA A 268 -20.38 -13.87 -13.30
N VAL A 269 -19.84 -13.58 -12.12
CA VAL A 269 -18.68 -12.69 -11.92
C VAL A 269 -17.60 -13.46 -11.19
N LEU A 270 -16.49 -13.70 -11.86
CA LEU A 270 -15.30 -14.34 -11.27
C LEU A 270 -14.28 -13.27 -10.88
N ARG A 271 -13.83 -13.29 -9.62
CA ARG A 271 -12.77 -12.39 -9.11
C ARG A 271 -11.53 -13.19 -8.75
N PHE A 272 -10.37 -12.67 -9.13
CA PHE A 272 -9.08 -13.28 -8.81
C PHE A 272 -7.98 -12.25 -8.63
N ASN A 273 -6.92 -12.65 -7.91
CA ASN A 273 -5.68 -11.91 -7.73
C ASN A 273 -4.51 -12.69 -8.32
N ILE A 274 -3.50 -11.97 -8.80
CA ILE A 274 -2.20 -12.55 -9.12
C ILE A 274 -1.07 -11.83 -8.40
N ARG A 275 0.02 -12.56 -8.17
CA ARG A 275 1.24 -12.05 -7.56
C ARG A 275 2.46 -12.41 -8.41
N PRO A 276 2.81 -11.61 -9.43
CA PRO A 276 4.01 -11.82 -10.24
C PRO A 276 5.24 -11.30 -9.49
N ARG A 277 6.35 -12.03 -9.51
CA ARG A 277 7.64 -11.56 -8.98
C ARG A 277 8.41 -10.67 -9.94
N GLU A 278 8.09 -10.75 -11.22
CA GLU A 278 8.76 -10.02 -12.30
C GLU A 278 7.73 -9.48 -13.31
N LEU A 279 8.06 -8.37 -13.97
CA LEU A 279 7.18 -7.75 -14.96
C LEU A 279 6.88 -8.69 -16.14
N ALA A 280 7.88 -9.41 -16.61
CA ALA A 280 7.72 -10.38 -17.72
C ALA A 280 6.68 -11.48 -17.40
N LEU A 281 6.56 -11.89 -16.12
CA LEU A 281 5.54 -12.84 -15.69
C LEU A 281 4.13 -12.22 -15.71
N ALA A 282 4.01 -10.94 -15.38
CA ALA A 282 2.75 -10.21 -15.46
C ALA A 282 2.28 -10.05 -16.92
N GLU A 283 3.21 -9.75 -17.83
CA GLU A 283 2.94 -9.63 -19.26
C GLU A 283 2.54 -10.98 -19.87
N ALA A 284 3.30 -12.05 -19.56
CA ALA A 284 2.97 -13.41 -19.99
C ALA A 284 1.61 -13.88 -19.47
N PHE A 285 1.26 -13.53 -18.21
CA PHE A 285 -0.06 -13.81 -17.67
C PHE A 285 -1.16 -13.06 -18.44
N ALA A 286 -0.96 -11.77 -18.75
CA ALA A 286 -1.95 -10.97 -19.47
C ALA A 286 -2.24 -11.56 -20.86
N ALA A 287 -1.21 -12.06 -21.57
CA ALA A 287 -1.37 -12.76 -22.84
C ALA A 287 -2.15 -14.10 -22.67
N GLY A 288 -1.75 -14.94 -21.71
CA GLY A 288 -2.43 -16.20 -21.43
C GLY A 288 -3.90 -16.02 -20.97
N LEU A 289 -4.18 -14.94 -20.21
CA LEU A 289 -5.54 -14.58 -19.82
C LEU A 289 -6.40 -14.23 -21.05
N ALA A 290 -5.85 -13.47 -22.01
CA ALA A 290 -6.57 -13.12 -23.23
C ALA A 290 -6.90 -14.37 -24.07
N GLU A 291 -5.96 -15.30 -24.21
CA GLU A 291 -6.18 -16.58 -24.90
C GLU A 291 -7.23 -17.44 -24.18
N LEU A 292 -7.16 -17.52 -22.85
CA LEU A 292 -8.13 -18.27 -22.04
C LEU A 292 -9.54 -17.69 -22.18
N ILE A 293 -9.69 -16.37 -22.16
CA ILE A 293 -10.99 -15.70 -22.36
C ILE A 293 -11.55 -16.07 -23.74
N ALA A 294 -10.79 -15.87 -24.80
CA ALA A 294 -11.23 -16.17 -26.17
C ALA A 294 -11.64 -17.66 -26.34
N LYS A 295 -10.87 -18.57 -25.74
CA LYS A 295 -11.20 -20.01 -25.75
C LYS A 295 -12.54 -20.29 -25.08
N VAL A 296 -12.75 -19.77 -23.87
CA VAL A 296 -13.98 -20.01 -23.08
C VAL A 296 -15.19 -19.37 -23.77
N GLU A 297 -15.05 -18.17 -24.35
CA GLU A 297 -16.10 -17.53 -25.15
C GLU A 297 -16.54 -18.41 -26.32
N ALA A 298 -15.58 -18.97 -27.08
CA ALA A 298 -15.85 -19.85 -28.21
C ALA A 298 -16.48 -21.18 -27.79
N GLU A 299 -15.99 -21.82 -26.73
CA GLU A 299 -16.45 -23.14 -26.29
C GLU A 299 -17.85 -23.09 -25.65
N HIS A 300 -18.15 -22.00 -24.89
CA HIS A 300 -19.40 -21.90 -24.13
C HIS A 300 -20.44 -20.96 -24.75
N GLY A 301 -20.08 -20.20 -25.79
CA GLY A 301 -20.97 -19.25 -26.46
C GLY A 301 -21.41 -18.09 -25.59
N VAL A 302 -20.55 -17.69 -24.64
CA VAL A 302 -20.73 -16.55 -23.71
C VAL A 302 -19.93 -15.36 -24.16
N SER A 303 -20.18 -14.19 -23.57
CA SER A 303 -19.28 -13.04 -23.65
C SER A 303 -18.66 -12.74 -22.31
N ILE A 304 -17.37 -12.31 -22.29
CA ILE A 304 -16.62 -12.08 -21.08
C ILE A 304 -16.06 -10.66 -21.08
N HIS A 305 -16.53 -9.85 -20.15
CA HIS A 305 -16.00 -8.52 -19.93
C HIS A 305 -14.92 -8.54 -18.83
N ARG A 306 -13.73 -8.02 -19.14
CA ARG A 306 -12.60 -7.94 -18.21
C ARG A 306 -12.52 -6.55 -17.59
N HIS A 307 -12.49 -6.47 -16.26
CA HIS A 307 -12.25 -5.26 -15.48
C HIS A 307 -11.06 -5.48 -14.52
N GLY A 308 -10.25 -4.45 -14.30
CA GLY A 308 -9.07 -4.52 -13.44
C GLY A 308 -7.76 -4.71 -14.20
N GLY A 309 -6.69 -4.97 -13.47
CA GLY A 309 -5.32 -5.05 -14.00
C GLY A 309 -4.27 -5.19 -12.92
N ILE A 310 -3.00 -5.00 -13.30
CA ILE A 310 -1.88 -4.84 -12.37
C ILE A 310 -1.99 -3.44 -11.77
N SER A 311 -2.31 -3.36 -10.47
CA SER A 311 -2.36 -2.09 -9.71
C SER A 311 -1.00 -1.75 -9.10
N ARG A 312 -0.20 -2.76 -8.76
CA ARG A 312 1.14 -2.62 -8.18
C ARG A 312 2.13 -3.50 -8.95
N PRO A 313 2.98 -2.91 -9.82
CA PRO A 313 4.04 -3.66 -10.50
C PRO A 313 5.04 -4.28 -9.52
N PRO A 314 5.76 -5.35 -9.88
CA PRO A 314 6.84 -5.88 -9.06
C PRO A 314 7.91 -4.82 -8.79
N LYS A 315 8.44 -4.78 -7.55
CA LYS A 315 9.53 -3.91 -7.15
C LYS A 315 10.83 -4.71 -7.04
N ALA A 316 11.72 -4.52 -7.99
CA ALA A 316 13.09 -5.00 -7.89
C ALA A 316 13.95 -4.04 -7.04
N VAL A 317 15.07 -4.53 -6.54
CA VAL A 317 16.10 -3.68 -5.91
C VAL A 317 17.19 -3.46 -6.95
N ASP A 318 17.19 -2.30 -7.58
CA ASP A 318 18.20 -1.88 -8.55
C ASP A 318 19.43 -1.25 -7.88
N ALA A 319 20.43 -0.85 -8.67
CA ALA A 319 21.67 -0.28 -8.14
C ALA A 319 21.47 1.03 -7.34
N ARG A 320 20.42 1.82 -7.64
CA ARG A 320 20.11 3.05 -6.90
C ARG A 320 19.38 2.71 -5.59
N ALA A 321 18.46 1.76 -5.65
CA ALA A 321 17.79 1.26 -4.44
C ALA A 321 18.79 0.59 -3.50
N GLU A 322 19.79 -0.17 -4.01
CA GLU A 322 20.90 -0.73 -3.21
C GLU A 322 21.65 0.34 -2.43
N LYS A 323 21.97 1.47 -3.07
CA LYS A 323 22.65 2.58 -2.39
C LYS A 323 21.76 3.20 -1.30
N LEU A 324 20.46 3.39 -1.57
CA LEU A 324 19.52 3.92 -0.58
C LEU A 324 19.38 2.98 0.61
N PHE A 325 19.26 1.66 0.38
CA PHE A 325 19.28 0.66 1.45
C PHE A 325 20.58 0.73 2.26
N GLY A 326 21.73 0.83 1.60
CA GLY A 326 23.02 0.99 2.26
C GLY A 326 23.07 2.20 3.19
N ILE A 327 22.52 3.36 2.77
CA ILE A 327 22.42 4.55 3.61
C ILE A 327 21.57 4.26 4.87
N VAL A 328 20.43 3.58 4.71
CA VAL A 328 19.54 3.23 5.82
C VAL A 328 20.20 2.24 6.78
N GLU A 329 20.85 1.20 6.25
CA GLU A 329 21.60 0.19 7.02
C GLU A 329 22.75 0.83 7.81
N ASP A 330 23.54 1.68 7.18
CA ASP A 330 24.62 2.44 7.84
C ASP A 330 24.09 3.35 8.97
N CYS A 331 23.00 4.07 8.73
CA CYS A 331 22.37 4.90 9.75
C CYS A 331 21.86 4.07 10.92
N SER A 332 21.26 2.92 10.67
CA SER A 332 20.74 2.04 11.73
C SER A 332 21.89 1.46 12.58
N ALA A 333 22.99 1.07 11.94
CA ALA A 333 24.18 0.59 12.64
C ALA A 333 24.80 1.68 13.55
N LEU A 334 24.83 2.94 13.09
CA LEU A 334 25.28 4.09 13.89
C LEU A 334 24.40 4.33 15.12
N LEU A 335 23.11 4.05 15.02
CA LEU A 335 22.15 4.14 16.13
C LEU A 335 22.20 2.90 17.06
N GLY A 336 23.09 1.94 16.80
CA GLY A 336 23.26 0.74 17.62
C GLY A 336 22.16 -0.33 17.40
N SER A 337 21.36 -0.21 16.35
CA SER A 337 20.26 -1.12 16.05
C SER A 337 20.33 -1.55 14.58
N PRO A 338 21.36 -2.33 14.17
CA PRO A 338 21.54 -2.72 12.79
C PRO A 338 20.32 -3.51 12.28
N ILE A 339 19.89 -3.16 11.07
CA ILE A 339 18.73 -3.78 10.42
C ILE A 339 19.19 -4.58 9.20
N SER A 340 18.40 -5.59 8.85
CA SER A 340 18.53 -6.40 7.65
C SER A 340 17.33 -6.22 6.73
N ARG A 341 17.32 -6.89 5.58
CA ARG A 341 16.20 -6.88 4.64
C ARG A 341 15.97 -8.28 4.05
N ILE A 342 14.70 -8.53 3.70
CA ILE A 342 14.26 -9.76 3.04
C ILE A 342 13.36 -9.44 1.85
N ALA A 343 13.20 -10.37 0.91
CA ALA A 343 12.18 -10.26 -0.11
C ALA A 343 10.78 -10.48 0.51
N SER A 344 9.78 -9.73 0.05
CA SER A 344 8.41 -9.78 0.54
C SER A 344 7.42 -10.16 -0.56
N GLY A 345 6.42 -10.97 -0.21
CA GLY A 345 5.25 -11.23 -1.07
C GLY A 345 4.16 -10.16 -0.95
N GLY A 346 4.20 -9.34 0.11
CA GLY A 346 3.29 -8.20 0.28
C GLY A 346 3.64 -7.05 -0.65
N VAL A 347 2.67 -6.19 -0.92
CA VAL A 347 2.80 -5.01 -1.79
C VAL A 347 2.39 -3.76 -1.03
N CYS A 348 2.88 -2.61 -1.45
CA CYS A 348 2.48 -1.30 -0.93
C CYS A 348 2.71 -0.22 -2.00
N ASP A 349 2.49 1.04 -1.67
CA ASP A 349 2.75 2.17 -2.57
C ASP A 349 4.21 2.29 -3.02
N GLY A 350 5.14 1.71 -2.28
CA GLY A 350 6.53 1.57 -2.71
C GLY A 350 6.70 0.86 -4.05
N ASN A 351 5.78 -0.05 -4.42
CA ASN A 351 5.75 -0.68 -5.73
C ASN A 351 5.45 0.34 -6.85
N ASN A 352 4.45 1.20 -6.63
CA ASN A 352 4.02 2.24 -7.60
C ASN A 352 5.12 3.30 -7.77
N ILE A 353 5.77 3.69 -6.69
CA ILE A 353 6.89 4.64 -6.70
C ILE A 353 8.10 4.06 -7.46
N ALA A 354 8.47 2.80 -7.17
CA ALA A 354 9.56 2.12 -7.86
C ALA A 354 9.30 2.00 -9.37
N ALA A 355 8.05 1.74 -9.77
CA ALA A 355 7.64 1.71 -11.18
C ALA A 355 7.84 3.05 -11.92
N CYS A 356 7.92 4.18 -11.19
CA CYS A 356 8.29 5.49 -11.72
C CYS A 356 9.81 5.70 -11.84
N GLY A 357 10.64 4.68 -11.55
CA GLY A 357 12.10 4.74 -11.62
C GLY A 357 12.74 5.47 -10.42
N VAL A 358 12.03 5.60 -9.30
CA VAL A 358 12.53 6.23 -8.08
C VAL A 358 12.99 5.16 -7.09
N PRO A 359 14.24 5.24 -6.58
CA PRO A 359 14.70 4.32 -5.54
C PRO A 359 13.88 4.53 -4.27
N VAL A 360 13.36 3.44 -3.68
CA VAL A 360 12.47 3.50 -2.52
C VAL A 360 12.80 2.44 -1.48
N VAL A 361 12.81 2.84 -0.21
CA VAL A 361 12.75 1.95 0.95
C VAL A 361 11.36 2.09 1.57
N ASP A 362 10.62 0.98 1.67
CA ASP A 362 9.17 1.03 1.91
C ASP A 362 8.69 0.41 3.23
N THR A 363 9.57 0.23 4.20
CA THR A 363 9.25 -0.29 5.53
C THR A 363 9.97 0.51 6.61
N MET A 364 9.98 1.85 6.42
CA MET A 364 10.61 2.79 7.33
C MET A 364 9.79 3.06 8.59
N GLY A 365 8.56 2.59 8.65
CA GLY A 365 7.66 2.75 9.78
C GLY A 365 8.05 1.91 10.99
N VAL A 366 7.12 1.75 11.89
CA VAL A 366 7.32 1.15 13.21
C VAL A 366 7.59 -0.36 13.16
N ARG A 367 8.06 -0.91 14.26
CA ARG A 367 8.11 -2.36 14.51
C ARG A 367 6.77 -2.79 15.10
N GLY A 368 6.26 -3.89 14.60
CA GLY A 368 4.99 -4.45 15.00
C GLY A 368 4.72 -5.74 14.25
N GLY A 369 3.48 -6.16 14.21
CA GLY A 369 3.11 -7.36 13.49
C GLY A 369 1.63 -7.67 13.56
N ALA A 370 1.26 -8.86 13.06
CA ALA A 370 -0.10 -9.36 12.97
C ALA A 370 -1.07 -8.37 12.29
N ILE A 371 -0.55 -7.50 11.39
CA ILE A 371 -1.35 -6.55 10.61
C ILE A 371 -2.49 -7.28 9.87
N HIS A 372 -3.58 -6.56 9.56
CA HIS A 372 -4.81 -7.11 8.95
C HIS A 372 -5.53 -8.15 9.83
N SER A 373 -5.25 -8.16 11.14
CA SER A 373 -5.95 -9.02 12.10
C SER A 373 -6.24 -8.26 13.41
N SER A 374 -7.13 -8.80 14.24
CA SER A 374 -7.42 -8.22 15.57
C SER A 374 -6.25 -8.36 16.57
N ASP A 375 -5.18 -9.03 16.16
CA ASP A 375 -3.95 -9.17 16.94
C ASP A 375 -2.87 -8.17 16.53
N GLU A 376 -3.18 -7.20 15.64
CA GLU A 376 -2.26 -6.14 15.24
C GLU A 376 -1.64 -5.45 16.45
N PHE A 377 -0.31 -5.30 16.44
CA PHE A 377 0.41 -4.67 17.54
C PHE A 377 1.56 -3.78 17.09
N LEU A 378 1.84 -2.78 17.90
CA LEU A 378 2.95 -1.86 17.81
C LEU A 378 3.95 -2.11 18.95
N ILE A 379 5.23 -2.20 18.67
CA ILE A 379 6.32 -2.14 19.64
C ILE A 379 6.63 -0.66 19.88
N VAL A 380 6.08 -0.08 20.94
CA VAL A 380 6.09 1.37 21.21
C VAL A 380 7.48 2.01 21.21
N PRO A 381 8.55 1.40 21.79
CA PRO A 381 9.89 1.98 21.68
C PRO A 381 10.39 2.16 20.25
N SER A 382 9.79 1.47 19.27
CA SER A 382 10.17 1.61 17.87
C SER A 382 9.72 2.95 17.25
N LEU A 383 8.75 3.63 17.81
CA LEU A 383 8.36 4.97 17.40
C LEU A 383 9.57 5.88 17.36
N ALA A 384 10.24 6.03 18.52
CA ALA A 384 11.42 6.88 18.62
C ALA A 384 12.57 6.38 17.75
N SER A 385 12.93 5.10 17.83
CA SER A 385 14.07 4.56 17.10
C SER A 385 13.92 4.68 15.58
N ARG A 386 12.70 4.53 15.04
CA ARG A 386 12.42 4.71 13.61
C ARG A 386 12.39 6.16 13.17
N ALA A 387 11.92 7.08 14.04
CA ALA A 387 12.00 8.51 13.78
C ALA A 387 13.45 9.00 13.80
N GLN A 388 14.26 8.52 14.73
CA GLN A 388 15.71 8.80 14.79
C GLN A 388 16.42 8.30 13.52
N LEU A 389 16.14 7.08 13.10
CA LEU A 389 16.66 6.51 11.85
C LEU A 389 16.28 7.37 10.65
N SER A 390 15.00 7.71 10.53
CA SER A 390 14.49 8.51 9.41
C SER A 390 15.10 9.91 9.37
N ALA A 391 15.21 10.61 10.52
CA ALA A 391 15.84 11.92 10.60
C ALA A 391 17.31 11.89 10.16
N LEU A 392 18.05 10.83 10.57
CA LEU A 392 19.45 10.65 10.18
C LEU A 392 19.58 10.34 8.68
N VAL A 393 18.71 9.49 8.12
CA VAL A 393 18.68 9.19 6.68
C VAL A 393 18.40 10.46 5.87
N LEU A 394 17.39 11.25 6.26
CA LEU A 394 17.07 12.52 5.62
C LEU A 394 18.26 13.50 5.65
N HIS A 395 18.93 13.61 6.81
CA HIS A 395 20.12 14.45 6.95
C HIS A 395 21.25 13.98 6.00
N ARG A 396 21.51 12.69 5.92
CA ARG A 396 22.54 12.14 5.02
C ARG A 396 22.21 12.35 3.54
N LEU A 397 20.95 12.17 3.16
CA LEU A 397 20.50 12.48 1.81
C LEU A 397 20.64 13.97 1.49
N ALA A 398 20.37 14.86 2.46
CA ALA A 398 20.52 16.32 2.30
C ALA A 398 21.98 16.76 2.21
N THR A 399 22.89 16.11 2.92
CA THR A 399 24.31 16.43 2.93
C THR A 399 25.14 15.77 1.82
N GLY A 400 24.46 15.14 0.84
CA GLY A 400 25.09 14.70 -0.41
C GLY A 400 25.45 13.21 -0.46
N ALA A 401 24.84 12.36 0.39
CA ALA A 401 25.00 10.92 0.23
C ALA A 401 24.63 10.49 -1.23
N PRO A 402 25.47 9.73 -1.92
CA PRO A 402 25.26 9.38 -3.33
C PRO A 402 24.18 8.31 -3.47
N LEU A 403 23.28 8.48 -4.45
CA LEU A 403 22.24 7.52 -4.85
C LEU A 403 22.53 6.95 -6.23
#